data_c5c6a06211134b24de479fed733289db
#
_entry.id   c5c6a06211134b24de479fed733289db
#
_cell.length_a   1.000
_cell.length_b   1.000
_cell.length_c   1.000
_cell.angle_alpha   90.00
_cell.angle_beta   90.00
_cell.angle_gamma   90.00
#
_symmetry.space_group_name_H-M   'P 1'
#
loop_
_entity.id
_entity.type
_entity.pdbx_description
1 polymer ?
#
loop_
_entity_poly.entity_id
_entity_poly.type
_entity_poly.pdbx_seq_one_letter_code
_entity_poly.pdbx_strand_id
1 'polypeptide(L)' 'MTPRNQQHTDPSAATDSLGAALAAAGIVLPSLAVDTASPPLGLVELGRVRPDVAAQLAAALRVGGRA' A
#
# COMPACT_ATOMS: atom_id res chain seq x y z
N MET A 1 -4.80 5.46 -20.09
CA MET A 1 -4.87 5.23 -19.64
C MET A 1 -5.10 4.87 -18.78
N THR A 2 -5.26 4.60 -18.36
CA THR A 2 -5.47 4.40 -17.68
C THR A 2 -5.69 3.82 -16.72
N PRO A 3 -5.71 3.89 -15.95
CA PRO A 3 -5.70 3.37 -14.77
C PRO A 3 -6.86 2.70 -14.43
N ARG A 4 -7.57 2.59 -15.01
CA ARG A 4 -8.56 2.01 -14.84
C ARG A 4 -8.61 0.79 -14.32
N ASN A 5 -7.71 0.16 -14.23
CA ASN A 5 -7.67 -1.07 -13.73
C ASN A 5 -7.78 -1.18 -12.33
N GLN A 6 -7.81 -0.16 -11.57
CA GLN A 6 -7.83 -0.26 -10.21
C GLN A 6 -9.04 -0.89 -9.67
N GLN A 7 -10.16 -0.84 -10.36
CA GLN A 7 -11.31 -1.46 -9.85
C GLN A 7 -11.26 -2.92 -9.88
N HIS A 8 -10.35 -3.49 -10.58
CA HIS A 8 -10.22 -4.93 -10.66
C HIS A 8 -8.99 -5.45 -9.98
N THR A 9 -8.31 -4.62 -9.20
CA THR A 9 -7.11 -5.07 -8.54
C THR A 9 -7.48 -5.99 -7.39
N ASP A 10 -6.91 -7.16 -7.38
CA ASP A 10 -7.10 -8.11 -6.31
C ASP A 10 -6.44 -7.61 -5.03
N PRO A 11 -7.13 -7.66 -3.88
CA PRO A 11 -6.53 -7.17 -2.63
C PRO A 11 -5.21 -7.84 -2.29
N SER A 12 -5.10 -9.13 -2.57
CA SER A 12 -3.88 -9.86 -2.29
C SER A 12 -2.73 -9.35 -3.17
N ALA A 13 -3.00 -9.16 -4.44
CA ALA A 13 -1.99 -8.65 -5.36
C ALA A 13 -1.62 -7.20 -5.01
N ALA A 14 -2.59 -6.40 -4.60
CA ALA A 14 -2.32 -5.03 -4.21
C ALA A 14 -1.45 -4.99 -2.96
N THR A 15 -1.71 -5.88 -1.99
CA THR A 15 -0.94 -5.97 -0.77
C THR A 15 0.50 -6.35 -1.09
N ASP A 16 0.69 -7.34 -1.96
CA ASP A 16 2.02 -7.78 -2.35
C ASP A 16 2.78 -6.66 -3.08
N SER A 17 2.12 -5.98 -3.98
CA SER A 17 2.74 -4.89 -4.72
C SER A 17 3.16 -3.76 -3.79
N LEU A 18 2.27 -3.38 -2.88
CA LEU A 18 2.58 -2.32 -1.95
C LEU A 18 3.72 -2.74 -1.03
N GLY A 19 3.68 -3.98 -0.53
CA GLY A 19 4.75 -4.49 0.32
C GLY A 19 6.09 -4.46 -0.36
N ALA A 20 6.14 -4.86 -1.62
CA ALA A 20 7.39 -4.86 -2.37
C ALA A 20 7.90 -3.43 -2.59
N ALA A 21 7.01 -2.50 -2.89
CA ALA A 21 7.40 -1.12 -3.10
C ALA A 21 7.91 -0.49 -1.80
N LEU A 22 7.26 -0.79 -0.68
CA LEU A 22 7.69 -0.29 0.61
C LEU A 22 9.04 -0.85 0.98
N ALA A 23 9.25 -2.15 0.75
CA ALA A 23 10.53 -2.78 1.05
C ALA A 23 11.64 -2.14 0.23
N ALA A 24 11.37 -1.85 -1.03
CA ALA A 24 12.37 -1.20 -1.88
C ALA A 24 12.70 0.19 -1.38
N ALA A 25 11.77 0.86 -0.71
CA ALA A 25 11.99 2.17 -0.15
C ALA A 25 12.52 2.11 1.28
N GLY A 26 12.69 0.92 1.83
CA GLY A 26 13.18 0.76 3.20
C GLY A 26 12.14 1.04 4.25
N ILE A 27 10.87 0.90 3.90
CA ILE A 27 9.76 1.19 4.80
C ILE A 27 9.07 -0.11 5.19
N VAL A 28 8.74 -0.25 6.46
CA VAL A 28 8.05 -1.43 6.95
C VAL A 28 6.70 -1.03 7.51
N LEU A 29 5.63 -1.64 6.98
CA LEU A 29 4.29 -1.50 7.53
C LEU A 29 3.90 -2.87 8.08
N PRO A 30 4.11 -3.10 9.36
CA PRO A 30 3.93 -4.45 9.92
C PRO A 30 2.49 -4.96 9.87
N SER A 31 1.53 -4.06 9.83
CA SER A 31 0.13 -4.47 9.79
C SER A 31 -0.44 -4.57 8.39
N LEU A 32 0.37 -4.39 7.37
CA LEU A 32 -0.10 -4.45 6.00
C LEU A 32 -0.63 -5.85 5.69
N ALA A 33 -1.89 -5.95 5.35
CA ALA A 33 -2.53 -7.23 5.10
C ALA A 33 -3.86 -7.03 4.40
N VAL A 34 -4.38 -8.10 3.84
CA VAL A 34 -5.74 -8.07 3.29
C VAL A 34 -6.71 -8.07 4.45
N ASP A 35 -7.72 -7.22 4.38
CA ASP A 35 -8.74 -7.18 5.41
C ASP A 35 -9.68 -8.37 5.23
N THR A 36 -9.69 -9.27 6.19
CA THR A 36 -10.52 -10.46 6.11
C THR A 36 -11.83 -10.30 6.86
N ALA A 37 -12.04 -9.18 7.55
CA ALA A 37 -13.26 -8.98 8.30
C ALA A 37 -14.44 -8.67 7.39
N SER A 38 -14.19 -8.05 6.24
CA SER A 38 -15.24 -7.69 5.31
C SER A 38 -14.83 -8.10 3.90
N PRO A 39 -14.75 -9.41 3.63
CA PRO A 39 -14.23 -9.88 2.36
C PRO A 39 -14.91 -9.30 1.12
N PRO A 40 -16.24 -9.09 1.12
CA PRO A 40 -16.88 -8.56 -0.08
C PRO A 40 -16.41 -7.16 -0.46
N LEU A 41 -15.82 -6.41 0.48
CA LEU A 41 -15.37 -5.06 0.17
C LEU A 41 -13.98 -5.05 -0.46
N GLY A 42 -13.25 -6.13 -0.37
CA GLY A 42 -11.92 -6.22 -0.99
C GLY A 42 -10.95 -5.18 -0.45
N LEU A 43 -10.92 -4.98 0.85
CA LEU A 43 -10.10 -3.94 1.45
C LEU A 43 -8.71 -4.44 1.80
N VAL A 44 -7.77 -3.51 1.80
CA VAL A 44 -6.41 -3.77 2.27
C VAL A 44 -6.21 -2.93 3.52
N GLU A 45 -5.71 -3.55 4.57
CA GLU A 45 -5.47 -2.87 5.82
C GLU A 45 -4.03 -2.39 5.88
N LEU A 46 -3.83 -1.09 6.05
CA LEU A 46 -2.48 -0.55 6.11
C LEU A 46 -1.98 -0.46 7.54
N GLY A 47 -2.87 -0.38 8.50
CA GLY A 47 -2.50 -0.35 9.90
C GLY A 47 -2.06 1.01 10.39
N ARG A 48 -1.53 1.04 11.60
CA ARG A 48 -1.04 2.26 12.21
C ARG A 48 0.46 2.27 12.17
N VAL A 49 1.03 3.45 11.96
CA VAL A 49 2.48 3.56 11.92
C VAL A 49 2.91 4.77 12.72
N ARG A 50 4.16 4.77 13.12
CA ARG A 50 4.74 5.88 13.85
C ARG A 50 4.94 7.05 12.90
N PRO A 51 5.00 8.28 13.45
CA PRO A 51 5.15 9.47 12.61
C PRO A 51 6.37 9.44 11.71
N ASP A 52 7.47 8.86 12.17
CA ASP A 52 8.68 8.80 11.35
C ASP A 52 8.48 7.91 10.14
N VAL A 53 7.74 6.82 10.30
CA VAL A 53 7.43 5.94 9.18
C VAL A 53 6.48 6.65 8.20
N ALA A 54 5.50 7.37 8.73
CA ALA A 54 4.60 8.13 7.88
C ALA A 54 5.37 9.18 7.07
N ALA A 55 6.35 9.82 7.69
CA ALA A 55 7.18 10.80 6.99
C ALA A 55 8.00 10.16 5.89
N GLN A 56 8.55 8.98 6.14
CA GLN A 56 9.28 8.25 5.12
C GLN A 56 8.39 7.87 3.96
N LEU A 57 7.17 7.45 4.26
CA LEU A 57 6.22 7.11 3.22
C LEU A 57 5.87 8.34 2.39
N ALA A 58 5.66 9.48 3.04
CA ALA A 58 5.37 10.71 2.33
C ALA A 58 6.50 11.08 1.38
N ALA A 59 7.74 10.94 1.83
CA ALA A 59 8.89 11.24 0.98
C ALA A 59 8.96 10.30 -0.21
N ALA A 60 8.72 9.02 0.03
CA ALA A 60 8.76 8.02 -1.04
C ALA A 60 7.69 8.30 -2.09
N LEU A 61 6.50 8.69 -1.65
CA LEU A 61 5.42 8.97 -2.57
C LEU A 61 5.69 10.22 -3.39
N ARG A 62 6.33 11.22 -2.78
CA ARG A 62 6.66 12.43 -3.52
C ARG A 62 7.61 12.13 -4.65
N VAL A 63 8.60 11.32 -4.40
CA VAL A 63 9.57 10.94 -5.42
C VAL A 63 8.93 10.07 -6.47
N GLY A 64 8.22 9.03 -6.04
CA GLY A 64 7.63 8.10 -6.98
C GLY A 64 6.45 8.66 -7.73
N GLY A 65 5.79 9.66 -7.15
CA GLY A 65 4.64 10.24 -7.79
C GLY A 65 4.95 11.30 -8.82
N ARG A 66 6.26 11.75 -8.91
CA ARG A 66 6.59 12.70 -9.83
C ARG A 66 6.59 12.12 -11.12
N ALA A 67 5.96 12.48 -11.98
CA ALA A 67 5.94 11.76 -13.23
C ALA A 67 6.68 12.44 -14.31
#